data_29ed4d8feced8424265e8452790905d1
#
_entry.id   29ed4d8feced8424265e8452790905d1
#
_cell.length_a   1.000
_cell.length_b   1.000
_cell.length_c   1.000
_cell.angle_alpha   90.00
_cell.angle_beta   90.00
_cell.angle_gamma   90.00
#
_symmetry.space_group_name_H-M   'P 1'
#
loop_
_entity.id
_entity.type
_entity.pdbx_description
1 polymer ?
#
loop_
_entity_poly.entity_id
_entity_poly.type
_entity_poly.pdbx_seq_one_letter_code
_entity_poly.pdbx_strand_id
1 'polypeptide(L)'
;MTAVKKHGAVHGAGLGLRRALIAPLQEAPDAPIDFFEVAPENWINVGGKLGKTFRAFTERHPFVCHGLSLSLGGPAPLDETLLHKIRRLLDEHHIRIYSEHLSYCSDDGHLYDLLPMPFTEEAVAWVAARIRRAQDILRQRIAVENVSSYALPGQEMSEIEFTRAVLAAADCDLLLDVNNVYVNSVNHRFDAKRYISALPAERIAYMHMAGHYNEAPDLIVDSHAAAVIDPVWDLLDHAYAHCGVKPTLLERDFHIPPLAELVGEIEHIQAIQRRHTGTTASDASRHTRRLGSRRSFRFFHSGMAALVRCHFRPG
;
A
#
# COMPACT_ATOMS: atom_id res chain seq x y z
N MET A 1 -21.75 18.59 -21.55
CA MET A 1 -20.57 17.75 -21.24
C MET A 1 -19.89 18.37 -20.03
N THR A 2 -20.17 17.87 -18.85
CA THR A 2 -19.50 18.27 -17.60
C THR A 2 -18.06 17.73 -17.63
N ALA A 3 -17.09 18.61 -17.49
CA ALA A 3 -15.68 18.22 -17.42
C ALA A 3 -15.51 17.28 -16.21
N VAL A 4 -15.16 16.03 -16.49
CA VAL A 4 -14.78 15.05 -15.46
C VAL A 4 -13.56 15.65 -14.73
N LYS A 5 -13.74 15.98 -13.45
CA LYS A 5 -12.61 16.39 -12.61
C LYS A 5 -11.64 15.21 -12.59
N LYS A 6 -10.42 15.40 -13.13
CA LYS A 6 -9.32 14.47 -12.87
C LYS A 6 -9.08 14.49 -11.36
N HIS A 7 -9.40 13.39 -10.68
CA HIS A 7 -9.03 13.26 -9.27
C HIS A 7 -7.51 13.36 -9.16
N GLY A 8 -7.04 14.07 -8.12
CA GLY A 8 -5.62 14.13 -7.77
C GLY A 8 -5.06 12.74 -7.41
N ALA A 9 -3.78 12.69 -7.10
CA ALA A 9 -3.16 11.47 -6.57
C ALA A 9 -3.88 11.04 -5.28
N VAL A 10 -3.99 9.73 -5.05
CA VAL A 10 -4.54 9.17 -3.81
C VAL A 10 -3.66 9.61 -2.63
N HIS A 11 -4.27 10.10 -1.57
CA HIS A 11 -3.58 10.56 -0.36
C HIS A 11 -4.53 10.45 0.85
N GLY A 12 -3.99 10.68 2.05
CA GLY A 12 -4.78 10.73 3.29
C GLY A 12 -5.25 9.37 3.77
N ALA A 13 -6.41 9.33 4.42
CA ALA A 13 -7.01 8.14 5.02
C ALA A 13 -8.25 7.68 4.23
N GLY A 14 -8.27 6.42 3.84
CA GLY A 14 -9.32 5.80 3.02
C GLY A 14 -10.14 4.76 3.77
N LEU A 15 -11.21 4.31 3.13
CA LEU A 15 -12.11 3.27 3.63
C LEU A 15 -12.47 2.28 2.53
N GLY A 16 -12.51 0.99 2.87
CA GLY A 16 -13.05 -0.05 1.99
C GLY A 16 -14.53 0.20 1.70
N LEU A 17 -14.89 0.44 0.43
CA LEU A 17 -16.29 0.64 0.04
C LEU A 17 -17.01 -0.71 -0.02
N ARG A 18 -17.63 -1.11 1.07
CA ARG A 18 -18.49 -2.28 1.14
C ARG A 18 -19.93 -1.89 0.81
N ARG A 19 -20.71 -2.80 0.21
CA ARG A 19 -22.11 -2.49 -0.20
C ARG A 19 -22.99 -2.00 0.96
N ALA A 20 -22.75 -2.52 2.16
CA ALA A 20 -23.46 -2.08 3.37
C ALA A 20 -23.23 -0.62 3.74
N LEU A 21 -22.11 -0.04 3.31
CA LEU A 21 -21.73 1.35 3.60
C LEU A 21 -22.27 2.35 2.57
N ILE A 22 -22.81 1.91 1.44
CA ILE A 22 -23.27 2.81 0.37
C ILE A 22 -24.34 3.77 0.87
N ALA A 23 -25.40 3.28 1.53
CA ALA A 23 -26.46 4.13 2.01
C ALA A 23 -25.99 5.08 3.13
N PRO A 24 -25.31 4.62 4.20
CA PRO A 24 -24.74 5.52 5.21
C PRO A 24 -23.81 6.61 4.63
N LEU A 25 -22.98 6.28 3.64
CA LEU A 25 -22.10 7.26 2.99
C LEU A 25 -22.85 8.26 2.10
N GLN A 26 -23.98 7.87 1.53
CA GLN A 26 -24.83 8.80 0.79
C GLN A 26 -25.55 9.78 1.74
N GLU A 27 -25.87 9.36 2.96
CA GLU A 27 -26.45 10.19 4.01
C GLU A 27 -25.41 11.11 4.70
N ALA A 28 -24.13 10.73 4.66
CA ALA A 28 -23.02 11.49 5.22
C ALA A 28 -21.97 11.85 4.13
N PRO A 29 -22.31 12.71 3.14
CA PRO A 29 -21.44 13.00 2.01
C PRO A 29 -20.16 13.76 2.38
N ASP A 30 -20.11 14.37 3.56
CA ASP A 30 -18.97 15.12 4.08
C ASP A 30 -18.13 14.31 5.11
N ALA A 31 -18.34 12.98 5.17
CA ALA A 31 -17.51 12.12 6.01
C ALA A 31 -16.02 12.32 5.63
N PRO A 32 -15.09 12.40 6.60
CA PRO A 32 -13.68 12.76 6.37
C PRO A 32 -12.87 11.60 5.77
N ILE A 33 -13.35 11.06 4.66
CA ILE A 33 -12.74 9.93 3.93
C ILE A 33 -12.11 10.47 2.66
N ASP A 34 -10.79 10.36 2.54
CA ASP A 34 -10.03 10.96 1.45
C ASP A 34 -10.10 10.11 0.17
N PHE A 35 -10.21 8.79 0.27
CA PHE A 35 -10.34 7.87 -0.87
C PHE A 35 -11.07 6.59 -0.47
N PHE A 36 -11.47 5.81 -1.47
CA PHE A 36 -12.10 4.51 -1.26
C PHE A 36 -11.32 3.38 -1.95
N GLU A 37 -11.54 2.16 -1.47
CA GLU A 37 -11.06 0.94 -2.11
C GLU A 37 -12.22 -0.01 -2.43
N VAL A 38 -12.08 -0.71 -3.55
CA VAL A 38 -12.99 -1.77 -3.97
C VAL A 38 -12.23 -2.97 -4.55
N ALA A 39 -12.79 -4.16 -4.37
CA ALA A 39 -12.38 -5.32 -5.14
C ALA A 39 -13.01 -5.24 -6.54
N PRO A 40 -12.22 -5.21 -7.61
CA PRO A 40 -12.74 -5.06 -8.97
C PRO A 40 -13.70 -6.19 -9.38
N GLU A 41 -13.49 -7.40 -8.88
CA GLU A 41 -14.36 -8.56 -9.12
C GLU A 41 -15.82 -8.30 -8.73
N ASN A 42 -16.03 -7.50 -7.69
CA ASN A 42 -17.36 -7.15 -7.20
C ASN A 42 -18.07 -6.09 -8.06
N TRP A 43 -17.36 -5.45 -9.00
CA TRP A 43 -17.86 -4.31 -9.78
C TRP A 43 -17.75 -4.51 -11.31
N ILE A 44 -16.97 -5.48 -11.77
CA ILE A 44 -16.88 -5.85 -13.19
C ILE A 44 -18.27 -6.29 -13.67
N ASN A 45 -18.73 -5.69 -14.79
CA ASN A 45 -20.04 -5.94 -15.39
C ASN A 45 -21.24 -5.57 -14.51
N VAL A 46 -21.06 -4.84 -13.43
CA VAL A 46 -22.18 -4.35 -12.59
C VAL A 46 -22.84 -3.16 -13.27
N GLY A 47 -24.10 -3.33 -13.66
CA GLY A 47 -24.92 -2.31 -14.30
C GLY A 47 -26.10 -1.83 -13.44
N GLY A 48 -27.09 -1.21 -14.09
CA GLY A 48 -28.33 -0.79 -13.44
C GLY A 48 -28.12 0.28 -12.36
N LYS A 49 -28.93 0.23 -11.30
CA LYS A 49 -28.89 1.21 -10.20
C LYS A 49 -27.53 1.16 -9.47
N LEU A 50 -27.04 -0.04 -9.19
CA LEU A 50 -25.79 -0.22 -8.43
C LEU A 50 -24.58 0.31 -9.21
N GLY A 51 -24.48 0.02 -10.53
CA GLY A 51 -23.41 0.56 -11.36
C GLY A 51 -23.47 2.10 -11.48
N LYS A 52 -24.67 2.69 -11.55
CA LYS A 52 -24.82 4.16 -11.49
C LYS A 52 -24.37 4.74 -10.16
N THR A 53 -24.68 4.06 -9.06
CA THR A 53 -24.21 4.47 -7.73
C THR A 53 -22.69 4.41 -7.63
N PHE A 54 -22.07 3.33 -8.07
CA PHE A 54 -20.61 3.21 -8.07
C PHE A 54 -19.95 4.32 -8.90
N ARG A 55 -20.46 4.58 -10.11
CA ARG A 55 -19.97 5.69 -10.94
C ARG A 55 -20.08 7.03 -10.22
N ALA A 56 -21.19 7.31 -9.54
CA ALA A 56 -21.36 8.56 -8.78
C ALA A 56 -20.34 8.69 -7.64
N PHE A 57 -19.88 7.59 -7.02
CA PHE A 57 -18.79 7.61 -6.04
C PHE A 57 -17.44 7.86 -6.72
N THR A 58 -17.11 7.14 -7.78
CA THR A 58 -15.81 7.28 -8.48
C THR A 58 -15.66 8.60 -9.22
N GLU A 59 -16.76 9.31 -9.53
CA GLU A 59 -16.73 10.68 -10.08
C GLU A 59 -16.46 11.76 -9.01
N ARG A 60 -16.65 11.44 -7.73
CA ARG A 60 -16.49 12.40 -6.62
C ARG A 60 -15.25 12.16 -5.76
N HIS A 61 -14.83 10.92 -5.64
CA HIS A 61 -13.75 10.51 -4.75
C HIS A 61 -12.65 9.76 -5.52
N PRO A 62 -11.39 9.87 -5.10
CA PRO A 62 -10.32 8.98 -5.55
C PRO A 62 -10.60 7.53 -5.15
N PHE A 63 -10.19 6.59 -5.99
CA PHE A 63 -10.32 5.16 -5.73
C PHE A 63 -9.01 4.42 -5.96
N VAL A 64 -8.83 3.32 -5.22
CA VAL A 64 -7.89 2.25 -5.51
C VAL A 64 -8.68 0.95 -5.72
N CYS A 65 -8.09 0.00 -6.42
CA CYS A 65 -8.62 -1.35 -6.55
C CYS A 65 -7.67 -2.36 -5.94
N HIS A 66 -8.21 -3.26 -5.12
CA HIS A 66 -7.51 -4.38 -4.53
C HIS A 66 -8.16 -5.69 -5.00
N GLY A 67 -7.41 -6.50 -5.75
CA GLY A 67 -7.90 -7.74 -6.36
C GLY A 67 -7.94 -8.90 -5.38
N LEU A 68 -8.90 -9.81 -5.60
CA LEU A 68 -9.16 -10.95 -4.72
C LEU A 68 -8.80 -12.30 -5.35
N SER A 69 -8.70 -12.38 -6.68
CA SER A 69 -8.87 -13.66 -7.37
C SER A 69 -7.75 -14.02 -8.34
N LEU A 70 -6.74 -13.17 -8.51
CA LEU A 70 -5.71 -13.41 -9.53
C LEU A 70 -4.76 -14.55 -9.16
N SER A 71 -4.66 -14.87 -7.86
CA SER A 71 -3.85 -16.00 -7.35
C SER A 71 -2.44 -15.99 -7.92
N LEU A 72 -1.70 -14.90 -7.65
CA LEU A 72 -0.36 -14.65 -8.22
C LEU A 72 0.61 -15.79 -7.97
N GLY A 73 0.54 -16.44 -6.79
CA GLY A 73 1.36 -17.59 -6.42
C GLY A 73 0.84 -18.93 -6.90
N GLY A 74 -0.36 -18.99 -7.48
CA GLY A 74 -1.03 -20.25 -7.83
C GLY A 74 -0.34 -21.02 -8.95
N PRO A 75 -0.55 -22.35 -9.03
CA PRO A 75 0.02 -23.20 -10.07
C PRO A 75 -0.69 -23.06 -11.42
N ALA A 76 -1.99 -22.70 -11.41
CA ALA A 76 -2.79 -22.55 -12.62
C ALA A 76 -2.31 -21.39 -13.50
N PRO A 77 -2.58 -21.39 -14.81
CA PRO A 77 -2.31 -20.23 -15.66
C PRO A 77 -2.96 -18.95 -15.14
N LEU A 78 -2.31 -17.81 -15.34
CA LEU A 78 -2.86 -16.51 -14.96
C LEU A 78 -4.15 -16.22 -15.74
N ASP A 79 -5.22 -15.77 -15.05
CA ASP A 79 -6.47 -15.40 -15.72
C ASP A 79 -6.32 -14.04 -16.44
N GLU A 80 -5.82 -14.10 -17.67
CA GLU A 80 -5.66 -12.91 -18.51
C GLU A 80 -7.02 -12.30 -18.91
N THR A 81 -8.09 -13.10 -18.93
CA THR A 81 -9.44 -12.59 -19.19
C THR A 81 -9.92 -11.70 -18.08
N LEU A 82 -9.68 -12.09 -16.82
CA LEU A 82 -9.94 -11.25 -15.64
C LEU A 82 -9.11 -9.98 -15.70
N LEU A 83 -7.81 -10.07 -15.97
CA LEU A 83 -6.93 -8.91 -16.08
C LEU A 83 -7.41 -7.90 -17.13
N HIS A 84 -7.88 -8.35 -18.29
CA HIS A 84 -8.44 -7.47 -19.31
C HIS A 84 -9.75 -6.79 -18.85
N LYS A 85 -10.56 -7.46 -18.02
CA LYS A 85 -11.78 -6.88 -17.43
C LYS A 85 -11.41 -5.84 -16.36
N ILE A 86 -10.44 -6.17 -15.48
CA ILE A 86 -9.90 -5.25 -14.47
C ILE A 86 -9.38 -4.00 -15.15
N ARG A 87 -8.54 -4.13 -16.16
CA ARG A 87 -8.01 -2.99 -16.90
C ARG A 87 -9.12 -2.07 -17.42
N ARG A 88 -10.18 -2.63 -18.04
CA ARG A 88 -11.31 -1.83 -18.52
C ARG A 88 -11.99 -1.07 -17.40
N LEU A 89 -12.19 -1.69 -16.24
CA LEU A 89 -12.77 -1.03 -15.06
C LEU A 89 -11.87 0.09 -14.55
N LEU A 90 -10.56 -0.13 -14.45
CA LEU A 90 -9.59 0.88 -14.04
C LEU A 90 -9.60 2.09 -14.99
N ASP A 91 -9.60 1.84 -16.30
CA ASP A 91 -9.65 2.89 -17.33
C ASP A 91 -10.99 3.66 -17.29
N GLU A 92 -12.12 2.96 -17.15
CA GLU A 92 -13.47 3.55 -17.11
C GLU A 92 -13.68 4.45 -15.90
N HIS A 93 -13.14 4.08 -14.74
CA HIS A 93 -13.28 4.81 -13.47
C HIS A 93 -12.06 5.67 -13.12
N HIS A 94 -11.05 5.75 -14.02
CA HIS A 94 -9.80 6.51 -13.84
C HIS A 94 -9.00 6.13 -12.60
N ILE A 95 -9.06 4.86 -12.19
CA ILE A 95 -8.34 4.31 -11.04
C ILE A 95 -6.90 4.01 -11.46
N ARG A 96 -5.92 4.48 -10.67
CA ARG A 96 -4.50 4.44 -11.01
C ARG A 96 -3.68 3.51 -10.14
N ILE A 97 -4.25 3.03 -9.03
CA ILE A 97 -3.60 2.07 -8.14
C ILE A 97 -4.41 0.78 -8.18
N TYR A 98 -3.72 -0.30 -8.49
CA TYR A 98 -4.23 -1.66 -8.41
C TYR A 98 -3.25 -2.50 -7.61
N SER A 99 -3.75 -3.31 -6.70
CA SER A 99 -2.98 -4.24 -5.89
C SER A 99 -3.57 -5.64 -5.92
N GLU A 100 -2.78 -6.61 -5.52
CA GLU A 100 -3.13 -8.03 -5.38
C GLU A 100 -2.38 -8.68 -4.24
N HIS A 101 -2.92 -9.76 -3.72
CA HIS A 101 -2.29 -10.53 -2.66
C HIS A 101 -1.04 -11.29 -3.14
N LEU A 102 0.03 -11.26 -2.36
CA LEU A 102 1.23 -12.09 -2.58
C LEU A 102 0.99 -13.49 -2.00
N SER A 103 0.06 -14.21 -2.59
CA SER A 103 -0.44 -15.50 -2.12
C SER A 103 -0.98 -16.34 -3.27
N TYR A 104 -1.55 -17.49 -2.95
CA TYR A 104 -2.41 -18.20 -3.89
C TYR A 104 -3.76 -18.51 -3.24
N CYS A 105 -4.83 -18.51 -4.04
CA CYS A 105 -6.20 -18.77 -3.59
C CYS A 105 -6.97 -19.63 -4.60
N SER A 106 -6.33 -20.14 -5.62
CA SER A 106 -6.98 -20.99 -6.65
C SER A 106 -5.99 -21.92 -7.31
N ASP A 107 -6.50 -23.06 -7.72
CA ASP A 107 -5.92 -24.03 -8.64
C ASP A 107 -7.01 -24.40 -9.66
N ASP A 108 -7.46 -25.64 -9.76
CA ASP A 108 -8.62 -26.02 -10.56
C ASP A 108 -9.95 -25.51 -9.97
N GLY A 109 -9.95 -25.06 -8.72
CA GLY A 109 -11.04 -24.45 -7.98
C GLY A 109 -10.63 -23.18 -7.27
N HIS A 110 -11.59 -22.47 -6.69
CA HIS A 110 -11.35 -21.27 -5.90
C HIS A 110 -11.40 -21.60 -4.40
N LEU A 111 -10.38 -21.16 -3.67
CA LEU A 111 -10.33 -21.17 -2.21
C LEU A 111 -10.82 -19.82 -1.68
N TYR A 112 -11.51 -19.87 -0.55
CA TYR A 112 -11.97 -18.63 0.12
C TYR A 112 -10.91 -18.02 1.07
N ASP A 113 -9.79 -18.73 1.24
CA ASP A 113 -8.67 -18.31 2.07
C ASP A 113 -7.43 -18.06 1.21
N LEU A 114 -6.58 -17.15 1.69
CA LEU A 114 -5.27 -16.88 1.10
C LEU A 114 -4.28 -17.89 1.68
N LEU A 115 -3.58 -18.61 0.81
CA LEU A 115 -2.55 -19.57 1.22
C LEU A 115 -1.15 -18.97 1.02
N PRO A 116 -0.25 -19.14 2.00
CA PRO A 116 1.11 -18.65 1.92
C PRO A 116 1.90 -19.40 0.85
N MET A 117 2.76 -18.66 0.16
CA MET A 117 3.74 -19.21 -0.77
C MET A 117 4.96 -19.74 -0.03
N PRO A 118 5.70 -20.73 -0.58
CA PRO A 118 7.00 -21.08 -0.05
C PRO A 118 7.99 -19.92 -0.29
N PHE A 119 8.83 -19.62 0.72
CA PHE A 119 9.83 -18.55 0.60
C PHE A 119 11.13 -19.10 0.03
N THR A 120 11.14 -19.33 -1.29
CA THR A 120 12.24 -19.92 -2.05
C THR A 120 12.61 -19.08 -3.26
N GLU A 121 13.83 -19.23 -3.77
CA GLU A 121 14.26 -18.55 -5.02
C GLU A 121 13.38 -18.94 -6.22
N GLU A 122 12.92 -20.19 -6.28
CA GLU A 122 12.01 -20.65 -7.34
C GLU A 122 10.66 -19.93 -7.28
N ALA A 123 10.08 -19.77 -6.08
CA ALA A 123 8.84 -19.06 -5.89
C ALA A 123 8.97 -17.56 -6.22
N VAL A 124 10.11 -16.93 -5.89
CA VAL A 124 10.41 -15.56 -6.32
C VAL A 124 10.38 -15.45 -7.83
N ALA A 125 11.11 -16.33 -8.53
CA ALA A 125 11.15 -16.30 -9.99
C ALA A 125 9.78 -16.52 -10.63
N TRP A 126 9.01 -17.47 -10.08
CA TRP A 126 7.66 -17.81 -10.52
C TRP A 126 6.70 -16.64 -10.38
N VAL A 127 6.55 -16.11 -9.18
CA VAL A 127 5.58 -15.03 -8.92
C VAL A 127 5.98 -13.73 -9.60
N ALA A 128 7.27 -13.42 -9.66
CA ALA A 128 7.75 -12.21 -10.36
C ALA A 128 7.44 -12.24 -11.85
N ALA A 129 7.53 -13.39 -12.51
CA ALA A 129 7.14 -13.53 -13.92
C ALA A 129 5.63 -13.26 -14.11
N ARG A 130 4.78 -13.73 -13.20
CA ARG A 130 3.33 -13.55 -13.22
C ARG A 130 2.93 -12.09 -12.92
N ILE A 131 3.60 -11.45 -11.96
CA ILE A 131 3.41 -10.02 -11.68
C ILE A 131 3.77 -9.17 -12.90
N ARG A 132 4.93 -9.42 -13.55
CA ARG A 132 5.31 -8.71 -14.78
C ARG A 132 4.27 -8.90 -15.87
N ARG A 133 3.77 -10.14 -16.06
CA ARG A 133 2.70 -10.40 -17.03
C ARG A 133 1.41 -9.63 -16.72
N ALA A 134 1.00 -9.58 -15.47
CA ALA A 134 -0.13 -8.77 -15.04
C ALA A 134 0.09 -7.28 -15.32
N GLN A 135 1.27 -6.75 -15.00
CA GLN A 135 1.65 -5.34 -15.28
C GLN A 135 1.61 -5.03 -16.78
N ASP A 136 2.09 -5.94 -17.64
CA ASP A 136 2.03 -5.78 -19.09
C ASP A 136 0.59 -5.65 -19.61
N ILE A 137 -0.32 -6.52 -19.14
CA ILE A 137 -1.74 -6.50 -19.52
C ILE A 137 -2.42 -5.25 -18.98
N LEU A 138 -2.19 -4.91 -17.72
CA LEU A 138 -2.77 -3.74 -17.07
C LEU A 138 -2.14 -2.42 -17.56
N ARG A 139 -0.95 -2.46 -18.14
CA ARG A 139 -0.15 -1.32 -18.59
C ARG A 139 0.15 -0.32 -17.48
N GLN A 140 0.31 -0.84 -16.28
CA GLN A 140 0.72 -0.07 -15.11
C GLN A 140 1.44 -0.96 -14.13
N ARG A 141 2.27 -0.37 -13.27
CA ARG A 141 2.83 -1.06 -12.11
C ARG A 141 1.70 -1.42 -11.16
N ILE A 142 1.77 -2.61 -10.55
CA ILE A 142 0.85 -3.03 -9.51
C ILE A 142 1.56 -3.06 -8.15
N ALA A 143 0.81 -2.99 -7.07
CA ALA A 143 1.29 -3.29 -5.74
C ALA A 143 0.95 -4.73 -5.36
N VAL A 144 1.83 -5.38 -4.59
CA VAL A 144 1.53 -6.69 -3.98
C VAL A 144 1.44 -6.52 -2.47
N GLU A 145 0.52 -7.26 -1.86
CA GLU A 145 0.28 -7.19 -0.43
C GLU A 145 1.00 -8.31 0.31
N ASN A 146 1.61 -7.98 1.45
CA ASN A 146 2.07 -8.96 2.43
C ASN A 146 0.89 -9.55 3.17
N VAL A 147 0.63 -10.86 2.97
CA VAL A 147 -0.51 -11.55 3.54
C VAL A 147 -0.20 -12.16 4.91
N SER A 148 -1.23 -12.32 5.74
CA SER A 148 -1.14 -13.10 6.97
C SER A 148 -0.99 -14.59 6.67
N SER A 149 -0.32 -15.33 7.57
CA SER A 149 -0.13 -16.76 7.42
C SER A 149 -0.10 -17.50 8.76
N TYR A 150 -0.53 -18.76 8.73
CA TYR A 150 -0.63 -19.63 9.91
C TYR A 150 0.32 -20.83 9.81
N ALA A 151 0.89 -21.06 8.65
CA ALA A 151 1.87 -22.09 8.37
C ALA A 151 2.84 -21.60 7.30
N LEU A 152 4.05 -22.13 7.32
CA LEU A 152 5.10 -21.82 6.35
C LEU A 152 5.42 -23.09 5.56
N PRO A 153 4.99 -23.22 4.30
CA PRO A 153 5.10 -24.45 3.52
C PRO A 153 6.55 -24.82 3.13
N GLY A 154 7.46 -23.86 3.19
CA GLY A 154 8.88 -24.04 2.91
C GLY A 154 9.64 -22.72 3.04
N GLN A 155 10.84 -22.75 3.61
CA GLN A 155 11.64 -21.56 3.83
C GLN A 155 13.12 -21.81 3.50
N GLU A 156 13.61 -21.14 2.47
CA GLU A 156 15.04 -20.98 2.17
C GLU A 156 15.52 -19.59 2.60
N MET A 157 14.56 -18.64 2.75
CA MET A 157 14.78 -17.27 3.19
C MET A 157 13.65 -16.82 4.12
N SER A 158 13.84 -15.73 4.84
CA SER A 158 12.80 -15.11 5.66
C SER A 158 11.72 -14.44 4.80
N GLU A 159 10.53 -14.19 5.38
CA GLU A 159 9.43 -13.48 4.70
C GLU A 159 9.87 -12.11 4.15
N ILE A 160 10.66 -11.35 4.93
CA ILE A 160 11.13 -10.03 4.48
C ILE A 160 12.12 -10.13 3.32
N GLU A 161 13.00 -11.13 3.30
CA GLU A 161 13.92 -11.38 2.19
C GLU A 161 13.13 -11.79 0.95
N PHE A 162 12.14 -12.67 1.08
CA PHE A 162 11.25 -13.07 0.00
C PHE A 162 10.48 -11.87 -0.58
N THR A 163 9.83 -11.08 0.28
CA THR A 163 9.08 -9.89 -0.16
C THR A 163 10.00 -8.94 -0.93
N ARG A 164 11.17 -8.61 -0.39
CA ARG A 164 12.15 -7.73 -1.07
C ARG A 164 12.64 -8.30 -2.41
N ALA A 165 12.88 -9.60 -2.46
CA ALA A 165 13.31 -10.27 -3.69
C ALA A 165 12.21 -10.21 -4.76
N VAL A 166 10.94 -10.44 -4.40
CA VAL A 166 9.79 -10.31 -5.31
C VAL A 166 9.67 -8.89 -5.83
N LEU A 167 9.69 -7.87 -4.94
CA LEU A 167 9.59 -6.47 -5.35
C LEU A 167 10.67 -6.06 -6.33
N ALA A 168 11.91 -6.52 -6.10
CA ALA A 168 13.04 -6.25 -6.97
C ALA A 168 12.92 -7.00 -8.32
N ALA A 169 12.58 -8.30 -8.27
CA ALA A 169 12.52 -9.13 -9.48
C ALA A 169 11.34 -8.78 -10.40
N ALA A 170 10.20 -8.39 -9.81
CA ALA A 170 9.01 -8.02 -10.57
C ALA A 170 8.96 -6.55 -10.99
N ASP A 171 9.79 -5.69 -10.40
CA ASP A 171 9.70 -4.23 -10.46
C ASP A 171 8.28 -3.73 -10.13
N CYS A 172 7.70 -4.25 -9.04
CA CYS A 172 6.38 -3.87 -8.54
C CYS A 172 6.48 -3.05 -7.26
N ASP A 173 5.35 -2.51 -6.83
CA ASP A 173 5.21 -1.78 -5.59
C ASP A 173 4.67 -2.70 -4.47
N LEU A 174 4.61 -2.20 -3.25
CA LEU A 174 4.07 -2.88 -2.08
C LEU A 174 2.81 -2.17 -1.60
N LEU A 175 1.76 -2.92 -1.38
CA LEU A 175 0.71 -2.59 -0.42
C LEU A 175 1.17 -3.16 0.92
N LEU A 176 1.52 -2.27 1.85
CA LEU A 176 1.91 -2.70 3.20
C LEU A 176 0.68 -2.84 4.07
N ASP A 177 0.26 -4.07 4.33
CA ASP A 177 -0.71 -4.32 5.39
C ASP A 177 0.02 -4.40 6.75
N VAL A 178 -0.25 -3.40 7.60
CA VAL A 178 0.38 -3.25 8.92
C VAL A 178 -0.18 -4.25 9.92
N ASN A 179 -1.48 -4.60 9.79
CA ASN A 179 -2.09 -5.63 10.62
C ASN A 179 -1.52 -7.01 10.32
N ASN A 180 -1.30 -7.35 9.04
CA ASN A 180 -0.70 -8.63 8.63
C ASN A 180 0.74 -8.76 9.12
N VAL A 181 1.52 -7.67 9.13
CA VAL A 181 2.85 -7.68 9.77
C VAL A 181 2.73 -7.98 11.26
N TYR A 182 1.76 -7.37 11.95
CA TYR A 182 1.54 -7.65 13.37
C TYR A 182 1.11 -9.11 13.60
N VAL A 183 0.12 -9.60 12.86
CA VAL A 183 -0.37 -10.98 12.92
C VAL A 183 0.78 -11.98 12.72
N ASN A 184 1.56 -11.81 11.64
CA ASN A 184 2.68 -12.68 11.34
C ASN A 184 3.79 -12.57 12.40
N SER A 185 4.03 -11.39 12.98
CA SER A 185 5.04 -11.21 14.02
C SER A 185 4.74 -12.02 15.28
N VAL A 186 3.47 -12.15 15.64
CA VAL A 186 3.02 -13.00 16.75
C VAL A 186 3.07 -14.48 16.34
N ASN A 187 2.47 -14.85 15.22
CA ASN A 187 2.36 -16.23 14.77
C ASN A 187 3.72 -16.88 14.47
N HIS A 188 4.65 -16.12 13.90
CA HIS A 188 5.99 -16.59 13.49
C HIS A 188 7.14 -16.05 14.34
N ARG A 189 6.86 -15.27 15.40
CA ARG A 189 7.80 -14.81 16.44
C ARG A 189 8.97 -14.00 15.88
N PHE A 190 8.66 -12.95 15.11
CA PHE A 190 9.67 -11.98 14.65
C PHE A 190 9.35 -10.56 15.12
N ASP A 191 10.29 -9.63 14.97
CA ASP A 191 10.10 -8.21 15.33
C ASP A 191 9.44 -7.46 14.18
N ALA A 192 8.17 -7.05 14.38
CA ALA A 192 7.36 -6.32 13.41
C ALA A 192 7.98 -4.98 12.99
N LYS A 193 8.58 -4.23 13.93
CA LYS A 193 9.23 -2.94 13.63
C LYS A 193 10.48 -3.13 12.77
N ARG A 194 11.26 -4.16 13.07
CA ARG A 194 12.43 -4.52 12.26
C ARG A 194 12.03 -4.96 10.86
N TYR A 195 10.94 -5.71 10.73
CA TYR A 195 10.38 -6.09 9.42
C TYR A 195 10.04 -4.85 8.59
N ILE A 196 9.23 -3.93 9.13
CA ILE A 196 8.85 -2.68 8.45
C ILE A 196 10.08 -1.86 8.08
N SER A 197 11.05 -1.72 8.99
CA SER A 197 12.28 -0.94 8.74
C SER A 197 13.19 -1.54 7.66
N ALA A 198 13.02 -2.82 7.32
CA ALA A 198 13.79 -3.47 6.26
C ALA A 198 13.12 -3.37 4.88
N LEU A 199 11.87 -2.89 4.80
CA LEU A 199 11.17 -2.70 3.54
C LEU A 199 11.73 -1.50 2.75
N PRO A 200 11.75 -1.57 1.41
CA PRO A 200 12.14 -0.43 0.57
C PRO A 200 11.03 0.64 0.61
N ALA A 201 11.27 1.72 1.34
CA ALA A 201 10.31 2.80 1.61
C ALA A 201 9.70 3.40 0.34
N GLU A 202 10.51 3.49 -0.73
CA GLU A 202 10.12 4.03 -2.04
C GLU A 202 9.15 3.13 -2.81
N ARG A 203 9.07 1.85 -2.43
CA ARG A 203 8.17 0.87 -3.06
C ARG A 203 6.80 0.79 -2.40
N ILE A 204 6.62 1.36 -1.22
CA ILE A 204 5.32 1.35 -0.53
C ILE A 204 4.38 2.34 -1.22
N ALA A 205 3.39 1.81 -1.95
CA ALA A 205 2.40 2.59 -2.68
C ALA A 205 1.33 3.14 -1.74
N TYR A 206 0.79 2.30 -0.87
CA TYR A 206 -0.18 2.64 0.17
C TYR A 206 -0.19 1.56 1.25
N MET A 207 -0.97 1.76 2.31
CA MET A 207 -1.02 0.87 3.46
C MET A 207 -2.45 0.44 3.78
N HIS A 208 -2.60 -0.76 4.36
CA HIS A 208 -3.80 -1.23 5.02
C HIS A 208 -3.66 -1.23 6.54
N MET A 209 -4.77 -0.95 7.20
CA MET A 209 -4.99 -1.05 8.63
C MET A 209 -6.26 -1.84 8.88
N ALA A 210 -6.19 -2.86 9.72
CA ALA A 210 -7.31 -3.71 10.06
C ALA A 210 -7.24 -4.17 11.52
N GLY A 211 -8.32 -4.74 12.03
CA GLY A 211 -8.34 -5.46 13.29
C GLY A 211 -8.36 -6.96 13.05
N HIS A 212 -7.96 -7.72 14.04
CA HIS A 212 -7.80 -9.16 14.00
C HIS A 212 -8.50 -9.84 15.19
N TYR A 213 -8.52 -11.16 15.18
CA TYR A 213 -9.06 -11.99 16.26
C TYR A 213 -7.94 -12.79 16.95
N ASN A 214 -7.93 -12.75 18.29
CA ASN A 214 -7.00 -13.53 19.09
C ASN A 214 -7.60 -14.91 19.38
N GLU A 215 -7.15 -15.95 18.71
CA GLU A 215 -7.54 -17.33 18.94
C GLU A 215 -6.86 -17.90 20.20
N ALA A 216 -5.57 -17.59 20.36
CA ALA A 216 -4.76 -17.99 21.52
C ALA A 216 -3.70 -16.91 21.81
N PRO A 217 -2.98 -16.97 22.94
CA PRO A 217 -1.91 -16.01 23.26
C PRO A 217 -0.79 -15.94 22.21
N ASP A 218 -0.60 -16.98 21.42
CA ASP A 218 0.43 -17.12 20.40
C ASP A 218 -0.15 -17.46 19.00
N LEU A 219 -1.46 -17.25 18.81
CA LEU A 219 -2.15 -17.44 17.55
C LEU A 219 -3.18 -16.34 17.32
N ILE A 220 -2.93 -15.52 16.34
CA ILE A 220 -3.82 -14.43 15.90
C ILE A 220 -4.34 -14.76 14.51
N VAL A 221 -5.65 -14.56 14.32
CA VAL A 221 -6.34 -14.76 13.04
C VAL A 221 -6.66 -13.41 12.43
N ASP A 222 -6.19 -13.18 11.24
CA ASP A 222 -6.51 -12.02 10.43
C ASP A 222 -7.95 -12.10 9.96
N SER A 223 -8.81 -11.27 10.52
CA SER A 223 -10.25 -11.37 10.30
C SER A 223 -10.88 -10.11 9.70
N HIS A 224 -10.19 -8.97 9.80
CA HIS A 224 -10.71 -7.65 9.41
C HIS A 224 -12.13 -7.36 9.98
N ALA A 225 -12.44 -7.95 11.13
CA ALA A 225 -13.77 -7.91 11.74
C ALA A 225 -13.84 -7.12 13.06
N ALA A 226 -12.69 -6.68 13.57
CA ALA A 226 -12.56 -5.97 14.84
C ALA A 226 -11.96 -4.57 14.66
N ALA A 227 -12.05 -3.75 15.70
CA ALA A 227 -11.36 -2.47 15.75
C ALA A 227 -9.83 -2.66 15.78
N VAL A 228 -9.10 -1.68 15.24
CA VAL A 228 -7.64 -1.68 15.27
C VAL A 228 -7.16 -1.50 16.71
N ILE A 229 -6.20 -2.31 17.14
CA ILE A 229 -5.64 -2.28 18.49
C ILE A 229 -4.41 -1.38 18.61
N ASP A 230 -4.09 -0.92 19.82
CA ASP A 230 -2.97 0.00 20.08
C ASP A 230 -1.62 -0.48 19.50
N PRO A 231 -1.20 -1.77 19.61
CA PRO A 231 0.05 -2.22 19.01
C PRO A 231 0.10 -2.06 17.48
N VAL A 232 -1.03 -2.17 16.78
CA VAL A 232 -1.11 -1.98 15.32
C VAL A 232 -1.06 -0.48 14.98
N TRP A 233 -1.67 0.38 15.80
CA TRP A 233 -1.51 1.84 15.70
C TRP A 233 -0.06 2.29 15.89
N ASP A 234 0.65 1.71 16.85
CA ASP A 234 2.08 1.96 17.09
C ASP A 234 2.96 1.52 15.90
N LEU A 235 2.56 0.44 15.22
CA LEU A 235 3.25 0.00 14.00
C LEU A 235 3.01 0.95 12.82
N LEU A 236 1.80 1.52 12.69
CA LEU A 236 1.53 2.54 11.67
C LEU A 236 2.38 3.80 11.91
N ASP A 237 2.47 4.26 13.16
CA ASP A 237 3.33 5.39 13.52
C ASP A 237 4.80 5.11 13.17
N HIS A 238 5.29 3.90 13.48
CA HIS A 238 6.62 3.44 13.11
C HIS A 238 6.81 3.36 11.58
N ALA A 239 5.82 2.87 10.84
CA ALA A 239 5.87 2.80 9.38
C ALA A 239 6.00 4.20 8.76
N TYR A 240 5.23 5.18 9.24
CA TYR A 240 5.36 6.56 8.76
C TYR A 240 6.70 7.20 9.14
N ALA A 241 7.26 6.88 10.29
CA ALA A 241 8.60 7.32 10.65
C ALA A 241 9.67 6.77 9.70
N HIS A 242 9.48 5.54 9.20
CA HIS A 242 10.40 4.88 8.27
C HIS A 242 10.26 5.38 6.83
N CYS A 243 9.04 5.38 6.28
CA CYS A 243 8.82 5.60 4.84
C CYS A 243 8.15 6.95 4.51
N GLY A 244 7.87 7.79 5.52
CA GLY A 244 7.03 8.97 5.37
C GLY A 244 5.54 8.61 5.30
N VAL A 245 4.69 9.63 5.31
CA VAL A 245 3.24 9.44 5.23
C VAL A 245 2.85 8.89 3.86
N LYS A 246 2.08 7.80 3.88
CA LYS A 246 1.50 7.15 2.70
C LYS A 246 -0.01 7.18 2.79
N PRO A 247 -0.76 7.08 1.66
CA PRO A 247 -2.18 6.81 1.70
C PRO A 247 -2.44 5.56 2.54
N THR A 248 -3.39 5.60 3.45
CA THR A 248 -3.66 4.49 4.37
C THR A 248 -5.14 4.19 4.42
N LEU A 249 -5.51 2.96 4.14
CA LEU A 249 -6.87 2.47 4.11
C LEU A 249 -7.23 1.78 5.42
N LEU A 250 -8.40 2.09 5.97
CA LEU A 250 -9.04 1.25 6.98
C LEU A 250 -9.83 0.15 6.27
N GLU A 251 -9.48 -1.10 6.53
CA GLU A 251 -10.18 -2.26 6.01
C GLU A 251 -11.09 -2.88 7.07
N ARG A 252 -12.36 -3.12 6.69
CA ARG A 252 -13.34 -3.79 7.52
C ARG A 252 -14.22 -4.66 6.64
N ASP A 253 -14.07 -5.98 6.74
CA ASP A 253 -14.72 -6.95 5.85
C ASP A 253 -15.94 -7.58 6.47
N PHE A 254 -15.87 -7.86 7.77
CA PHE A 254 -16.93 -8.49 8.53
C PHE A 254 -17.34 -7.64 9.71
N HIS A 255 -18.52 -7.90 10.25
CA HIS A 255 -19.08 -7.18 11.40
C HIS A 255 -18.93 -5.65 11.27
N ILE A 256 -19.27 -5.13 10.06
CA ILE A 256 -19.12 -3.71 9.74
C ILE A 256 -19.91 -2.89 10.76
N PRO A 257 -19.24 -2.06 11.56
CA PRO A 257 -19.92 -1.25 12.58
C PRO A 257 -20.61 -0.03 11.93
N PRO A 258 -21.38 0.75 12.71
CA PRO A 258 -21.91 2.03 12.23
C PRO A 258 -20.81 2.92 11.66
N LEU A 259 -21.15 3.70 10.61
CA LEU A 259 -20.18 4.56 9.91
C LEU A 259 -19.42 5.51 10.85
N ALA A 260 -20.07 5.98 11.91
CA ALA A 260 -19.44 6.88 12.88
C ALA A 260 -18.24 6.24 13.62
N GLU A 261 -18.28 4.94 13.88
CA GLU A 261 -17.15 4.21 14.48
C GLU A 261 -15.99 4.09 13.50
N LEU A 262 -16.27 3.76 12.24
CA LEU A 262 -15.24 3.73 11.17
C LEU A 262 -14.62 5.12 10.96
N VAL A 263 -15.42 6.18 11.00
CA VAL A 263 -14.92 7.57 10.91
C VAL A 263 -13.96 7.87 12.07
N GLY A 264 -14.23 7.40 13.28
CA GLY A 264 -13.32 7.56 14.41
C GLY A 264 -11.93 6.92 14.17
N GLU A 265 -11.87 5.73 13.55
CA GLU A 265 -10.60 5.08 13.18
C GLU A 265 -9.92 5.82 12.01
N ILE A 266 -10.68 6.33 11.04
CA ILE A 266 -10.16 7.18 9.93
C ILE A 266 -9.53 8.46 10.49
N GLU A 267 -10.20 9.14 11.41
CA GLU A 267 -9.67 10.34 12.06
C GLU A 267 -8.40 10.05 12.88
N HIS A 268 -8.28 8.83 13.45
CA HIS A 268 -7.05 8.40 14.12
C HIS A 268 -5.90 8.24 13.12
N ILE A 269 -6.12 7.59 11.97
CA ILE A 269 -5.12 7.55 10.88
C ILE A 269 -4.67 8.97 10.52
N GLN A 270 -5.63 9.87 10.26
CA GLN A 270 -5.33 11.25 9.91
C GLN A 270 -4.57 12.00 11.01
N ALA A 271 -4.86 11.72 12.28
CA ALA A 271 -4.13 12.33 13.39
C ALA A 271 -2.66 11.87 13.41
N ILE A 272 -2.39 10.58 13.16
CA ILE A 272 -1.03 10.07 13.03
C ILE A 272 -0.33 10.72 11.82
N GLN A 273 -0.98 10.77 10.66
CA GLN A 273 -0.45 11.42 9.45
C GLN A 273 -0.05 12.88 9.70
N ARG A 274 -0.90 13.65 10.40
CA ARG A 274 -0.60 15.06 10.74
C ARG A 274 0.65 15.21 11.61
N ARG A 275 0.90 14.28 12.55
CA ARG A 275 2.11 14.32 13.39
C ARG A 275 3.38 14.22 12.55
N HIS A 276 3.40 13.34 11.56
CA HIS A 276 4.56 13.12 10.69
C HIS A 276 4.74 14.23 9.64
N THR A 277 3.67 14.78 9.07
CA THR A 277 3.74 15.90 8.12
C THR A 277 4.13 17.22 8.79
N GLY A 278 3.67 17.49 10.00
CA GLY A 278 4.04 18.68 10.79
C GLY A 278 5.51 18.70 11.19
N THR A 279 6.09 17.55 11.50
CA THR A 279 7.50 17.40 11.89
C THR A 279 8.44 17.69 10.72
N THR A 280 8.13 17.23 9.51
CA THR A 280 8.93 17.48 8.30
C THR A 280 8.99 18.97 7.92
N ALA A 281 7.88 19.70 8.10
CA ALA A 281 7.85 21.15 7.84
C ALA A 281 8.73 21.95 8.84
N SER A 282 8.79 21.52 10.10
CA SER A 282 9.62 22.17 11.13
C SER A 282 11.11 21.91 10.92
N ASP A 283 11.51 20.73 10.48
CA ASP A 283 12.92 20.40 10.24
C ASP A 283 13.45 21.04 8.95
N ALA A 284 12.64 21.11 7.89
CA ALA A 284 13.00 21.87 6.68
C ALA A 284 13.20 23.35 6.98
N SER A 285 12.39 23.96 7.85
CA SER A 285 12.52 25.35 8.26
C SER A 285 13.74 25.62 9.15
N ARG A 286 14.16 24.64 9.96
CA ARG A 286 15.40 24.73 10.77
C ARG A 286 16.64 24.57 9.90
N HIS A 287 16.60 23.71 8.88
CA HIS A 287 17.75 23.50 7.99
C HIS A 287 18.00 24.72 7.09
N THR A 288 16.97 25.37 6.56
CA THR A 288 17.07 26.63 5.80
C THR A 288 17.56 27.79 6.66
N ARG A 289 17.15 27.86 7.92
CA ARG A 289 17.69 28.92 8.86
C ARG A 289 19.17 28.71 9.22
N ARG A 290 19.65 27.46 9.30
CA ARG A 290 21.08 27.15 9.52
C ARG A 290 21.96 27.47 8.32
N LEU A 291 21.48 27.37 7.11
CA LEU A 291 22.21 27.71 5.89
C LEU A 291 22.21 29.21 5.60
N GLY A 292 21.17 29.96 6.06
CA GLY A 292 21.07 31.39 5.92
C GLY A 292 22.01 32.23 6.86
N SER A 293 22.51 31.62 7.95
CA SER A 293 23.35 32.31 8.94
C SER A 293 24.86 32.22 8.70
N ARG A 294 25.33 31.62 7.60
CA ARG A 294 26.75 31.45 7.25
C ARG A 294 27.19 32.24 6.01
N ARG A 295 26.54 33.37 5.68
CA ARG A 295 27.04 34.29 4.64
C ARG A 295 27.10 35.69 5.14
N SER A 296 28.16 36.03 5.91
CA SER A 296 28.78 37.35 5.95
C SER A 296 30.23 37.17 6.37
N PHE A 297 31.09 36.83 5.43
CA PHE A 297 32.51 37.08 5.55
C PHE A 297 32.89 38.02 4.43
N ARG A 298 33.38 39.20 4.85
CA ARG A 298 33.84 40.32 4.02
C ARG A 298 35.10 39.94 3.24
N PHE A 299 35.07 40.23 1.96
CA PHE A 299 36.29 40.28 1.14
C PHE A 299 37.16 41.42 1.60
N PHE A 300 38.40 41.12 1.96
CA PHE A 300 39.52 42.09 1.93
C PHE A 300 40.48 41.66 0.81
N HIS A 301 40.76 42.64 -0.06
CA HIS A 301 41.75 42.57 -1.12
C HIS A 301 43.17 42.56 -0.54
N SER A 302 44.06 41.73 -1.07
CA SER A 302 45.38 42.22 -1.51
C SER A 302 46.02 41.12 -2.39
N GLY A 303 46.60 41.60 -3.49
CA GLY A 303 47.15 40.83 -4.57
C GLY A 303 48.52 40.23 -4.27
N MET A 304 48.95 39.33 -5.07
CA MET A 304 50.19 39.41 -5.90
C MET A 304 50.36 38.13 -6.70
N ALA A 305 50.80 38.33 -7.91
CA ALA A 305 51.08 37.37 -8.94
C ALA A 305 52.30 36.48 -8.65
N ALA A 306 52.30 35.26 -9.10
CA ALA A 306 53.50 34.62 -9.68
C ALA A 306 53.12 33.43 -10.57
N LEU A 307 53.54 33.54 -11.82
CA LEU A 307 53.64 32.45 -12.81
C LEU A 307 54.59 31.35 -12.35
N VAL A 308 54.30 30.09 -12.69
CA VAL A 308 55.29 29.17 -13.26
C VAL A 308 54.56 28.11 -14.15
N ARG A 309 55.07 28.01 -15.36
CA ARG A 309 54.76 27.00 -16.39
C ARG A 309 55.53 25.69 -16.16
N CYS A 310 55.04 24.69 -16.79
CA CYS A 310 55.75 23.57 -17.46
C CYS A 310 55.30 22.22 -16.90
N HIS A 311 55.13 21.13 -17.59
CA HIS A 311 55.24 20.68 -18.99
C HIS A 311 54.62 19.29 -19.06
N PHE A 312 54.02 18.97 -20.13
CA PHE A 312 53.74 17.69 -20.80
C PHE A 312 54.81 16.58 -20.68
N ARG A 313 54.47 15.27 -20.51
CA ARG A 313 54.10 14.29 -21.58
C ARG A 313 54.05 12.87 -21.01
N PRO A 314 53.53 11.90 -21.79
CA PRO A 314 52.84 10.70 -21.31
C PRO A 314 53.73 9.46 -21.41
N GLY A 315 53.24 8.41 -20.73
CA GLY A 315 53.61 7.01 -20.86
C GLY A 315 52.35 6.18 -20.65
#